data_64e4aecf62c04cad3ec8bd5df2cdf35e
#
_entry.id   64e4aecf62c04cad3ec8bd5df2cdf35e
#
_cell.length_a   1.000
_cell.length_b   1.000
_cell.length_c   1.000
_cell.angle_alpha   90.00
_cell.angle_beta   90.00
_cell.angle_gamma   90.00
#
_symmetry.space_group_name_H-M   'P 1'
#
loop_
_entity.id
_entity.type
_entity.pdbx_description
1 polymer ?
#
loop_
_entity_poly.entity_id
_entity_poly.type
_entity_poly.pdbx_seq_one_letter_code
_entity_poly.pdbx_strand_id
1 'polypeptide(L)'
;MSVTDFSIQIKEGTKKSHSAAENTSFVASFLRGVVNKESYRTLITDLYYVYSAMEEEIDELQDHPIVGHINLSDLNRVESLEKDLRYYYGPIWRSLIDPSESCTQYVNRIREVAKDNPILLVGHHYTRYLGDLSGGQILKGIAKKALKLEGNHGLAFYEFDNIPDAKAYKACYKGILNHLDLDQKQVDAIIEEANYAFKLNMDMFNSLEGNWFQSLLQIFISSIFKKK
;
A
#
# COMPACT_ATOMS: atom_id res chain seq x y z
N MET A 1 -8.32 35.02 5.26
CA MET A 1 -7.42 34.27 4.36
C MET A 1 -8.22 33.09 3.88
N SER A 2 -8.29 32.81 2.58
CA SER A 2 -8.93 31.60 2.09
C SER A 2 -8.12 30.41 2.63
N VAL A 3 -8.77 29.58 3.45
CA VAL A 3 -8.14 28.32 3.90
C VAL A 3 -7.96 27.46 2.66
N THR A 4 -6.74 27.06 2.39
CA THR A 4 -6.45 26.18 1.26
C THR A 4 -7.10 24.83 1.53
N ASP A 5 -7.78 24.25 0.54
CA ASP A 5 -8.43 22.94 0.66
C ASP A 5 -7.47 21.86 1.19
N PHE A 6 -7.93 21.06 2.15
CA PHE A 6 -7.11 20.03 2.77
C PHE A 6 -6.53 19.04 1.73
N SER A 7 -7.30 18.68 0.71
CA SER A 7 -6.81 17.80 -0.37
C SER A 7 -5.62 18.40 -1.15
N ILE A 8 -5.52 19.72 -1.21
CA ILE A 8 -4.37 20.41 -1.82
C ILE A 8 -3.20 20.41 -0.83
N GLN A 9 -3.45 20.73 0.44
CA GLN A 9 -2.42 20.78 1.48
C GLN A 9 -1.72 19.41 1.63
N ILE A 10 -2.48 18.33 1.75
CA ILE A 10 -1.90 16.97 1.90
C ILE A 10 -1.13 16.56 0.66
N LYS A 11 -1.60 16.87 -0.55
CA LYS A 11 -0.90 16.60 -1.80
C LYS A 11 0.46 17.32 -1.86
N GLU A 12 0.48 18.62 -1.57
CA GLU A 12 1.72 19.39 -1.62
C GLU A 12 2.67 19.02 -0.47
N GLY A 13 2.11 18.76 0.73
CA GLY A 13 2.88 18.36 1.91
C GLY A 13 3.54 16.97 1.79
N THR A 14 2.98 16.08 0.96
CA THR A 14 3.52 14.72 0.76
C THR A 14 4.32 14.56 -0.54
N LYS A 15 4.43 15.60 -1.36
CA LYS A 15 5.06 15.53 -2.69
C LYS A 15 6.49 14.98 -2.68
N LYS A 16 7.28 15.38 -1.69
CA LYS A 16 8.68 14.92 -1.55
C LYS A 16 8.74 13.43 -1.20
N SER A 17 7.92 12.99 -0.27
CA SER A 17 7.85 11.58 0.17
C SER A 17 7.33 10.68 -0.94
N HIS A 18 6.33 11.14 -1.70
CA HIS A 18 5.84 10.44 -2.89
C HIS A 18 6.95 10.25 -3.92
N SER A 19 7.69 11.32 -4.26
CA SER A 19 8.82 11.21 -5.19
C SER A 19 9.94 10.30 -4.66
N ALA A 20 10.22 10.32 -3.36
CA ALA A 20 11.19 9.42 -2.75
C ALA A 20 10.76 7.94 -2.86
N ALA A 21 9.48 7.65 -2.64
CA ALA A 21 8.94 6.29 -2.76
C ALA A 21 9.03 5.74 -4.19
N GLU A 22 8.76 6.57 -5.21
CA GLU A 22 8.92 6.18 -6.62
C GLU A 22 10.38 5.88 -6.99
N ASN A 23 11.33 6.50 -6.31
CA ASN A 23 12.77 6.34 -6.56
C ASN A 23 13.42 5.24 -5.71
N THR A 24 12.68 4.49 -4.89
CA THR A 24 13.25 3.28 -4.27
C THR A 24 13.68 2.29 -5.34
N SER A 25 14.75 1.55 -5.09
CA SER A 25 15.30 0.62 -6.09
C SER A 25 14.29 -0.45 -6.51
N PHE A 26 13.47 -0.93 -5.57
CA PHE A 26 12.40 -1.88 -5.88
C PHE A 26 11.38 -1.29 -6.86
N VAL A 27 10.83 -0.11 -6.57
CA VAL A 27 9.84 0.55 -7.44
C VAL A 27 10.47 0.90 -8.79
N ALA A 28 11.68 1.44 -8.81
CA ALA A 28 12.39 1.76 -10.04
C ALA A 28 12.68 0.51 -10.89
N SER A 29 13.00 -0.63 -10.28
CA SER A 29 13.18 -1.92 -10.98
C SER A 29 11.84 -2.45 -11.49
N PHE A 30 10.80 -2.37 -10.66
CA PHE A 30 9.45 -2.76 -11.03
C PHE A 30 8.96 -1.98 -12.27
N LEU A 31 9.10 -0.65 -12.27
CA LEU A 31 8.72 0.21 -13.39
C LEU A 31 9.49 -0.10 -14.68
N ARG A 32 10.72 -0.62 -14.58
CA ARG A 32 11.50 -1.12 -15.71
C ARG A 32 11.13 -2.53 -16.16
N GLY A 33 10.15 -3.15 -15.53
CA GLY A 33 9.70 -4.51 -15.84
C GLY A 33 10.62 -5.62 -15.28
N VAL A 34 11.48 -5.28 -14.32
CA VAL A 34 12.32 -6.23 -13.61
C VAL A 34 11.61 -6.59 -12.31
N VAL A 35 10.81 -7.65 -12.34
CA VAL A 35 10.02 -8.11 -11.20
C VAL A 35 10.39 -9.56 -10.88
N ASN A 36 10.87 -9.79 -9.67
CA ASN A 36 11.10 -11.13 -9.16
C ASN A 36 9.80 -11.69 -8.58
N LYS A 37 9.44 -12.93 -8.92
CA LYS A 37 8.18 -13.55 -8.47
C LYS A 37 8.11 -13.68 -6.95
N GLU A 38 9.20 -14.04 -6.29
CA GLU A 38 9.22 -14.16 -4.82
C GLU A 38 9.08 -12.81 -4.14
N SER A 39 9.80 -11.77 -4.60
CA SER A 39 9.62 -10.41 -4.08
C SER A 39 8.20 -9.90 -4.30
N TYR A 40 7.57 -10.24 -5.44
CA TYR A 40 6.18 -9.87 -5.68
C TYR A 40 5.20 -10.60 -4.75
N ARG A 41 5.42 -11.90 -4.50
CA ARG A 41 4.63 -12.68 -3.53
C ARG A 41 4.74 -12.10 -2.12
N THR A 42 5.95 -11.74 -1.70
CA THR A 42 6.18 -11.08 -0.41
C THR A 42 5.48 -9.73 -0.35
N LEU A 43 5.55 -8.92 -1.42
CA LEU A 43 4.82 -7.66 -1.52
C LEU A 43 3.31 -7.86 -1.31
N ILE A 44 2.70 -8.79 -2.03
CA ILE A 44 1.26 -9.08 -1.91
C ILE A 44 0.91 -9.57 -0.49
N THR A 45 1.80 -10.35 0.13
CA THR A 45 1.66 -10.78 1.52
C THR A 45 1.66 -9.58 2.48
N ASP A 46 2.66 -8.72 2.39
CA ASP A 46 2.78 -7.55 3.25
C ASP A 46 1.61 -6.57 3.04
N LEU A 47 1.21 -6.36 1.79
CA LEU A 47 0.02 -5.55 1.49
C LEU A 47 -1.25 -6.12 2.14
N TYR A 48 -1.43 -7.44 2.13
CA TYR A 48 -2.58 -8.08 2.79
C TYR A 48 -2.64 -7.71 4.28
N TYR A 49 -1.55 -7.81 5.01
CA TYR A 49 -1.54 -7.47 6.44
C TYR A 49 -1.76 -5.98 6.69
N VAL A 50 -1.17 -5.10 5.87
CA VAL A 50 -1.36 -3.64 5.99
C VAL A 50 -2.81 -3.24 5.71
N TYR A 51 -3.42 -3.78 4.64
CA TYR A 51 -4.81 -3.45 4.30
C TYR A 51 -5.78 -4.09 5.29
N SER A 52 -5.53 -5.30 5.76
CA SER A 52 -6.35 -5.93 6.80
C SER A 52 -6.41 -5.06 8.06
N ALA A 53 -5.25 -4.63 8.56
CA ALA A 53 -5.23 -3.76 9.73
C ALA A 53 -5.94 -2.43 9.49
N MET A 54 -5.75 -1.82 8.32
CA MET A 54 -6.35 -0.53 8.01
C MET A 54 -7.87 -0.62 7.82
N GLU A 55 -8.36 -1.64 7.13
CA GLU A 55 -9.79 -1.87 6.91
C GLU A 55 -10.50 -2.26 8.21
N GLU A 56 -9.89 -3.10 9.05
CA GLU A 56 -10.37 -3.45 10.39
C GLU A 56 -10.54 -2.22 11.27
N GLU A 57 -9.48 -1.41 11.42
CA GLU A 57 -9.50 -0.23 12.31
C GLU A 57 -10.46 0.86 11.80
N ILE A 58 -10.56 1.06 10.49
CA ILE A 58 -11.50 2.05 9.90
C ILE A 58 -12.95 1.57 10.09
N ASP A 59 -13.22 0.28 9.96
CA ASP A 59 -14.56 -0.27 10.16
C ASP A 59 -14.99 -0.20 11.63
N GLU A 60 -14.10 -0.47 12.57
CA GLU A 60 -14.36 -0.29 14.01
C GLU A 60 -14.64 1.17 14.37
N LEU A 61 -14.07 2.11 13.61
CA LEU A 61 -14.24 3.56 13.80
C LEU A 61 -15.29 4.18 12.86
N GLN A 62 -16.22 3.39 12.31
CA GLN A 62 -17.23 3.87 11.36
C GLN A 62 -18.11 5.01 11.88
N ASP A 63 -18.33 5.07 13.19
CA ASP A 63 -19.10 6.14 13.85
C ASP A 63 -18.24 7.33 14.29
N HIS A 64 -16.92 7.28 14.09
CA HIS A 64 -16.04 8.39 14.43
C HIS A 64 -16.25 9.58 13.47
N PRO A 65 -16.39 10.84 13.97
CA PRO A 65 -16.81 11.99 13.16
C PRO A 65 -15.90 12.35 11.99
N ILE A 66 -14.65 11.91 12.01
CA ILE A 66 -13.69 12.10 10.90
C ILE A 66 -13.44 10.79 10.15
N VAL A 67 -13.07 9.72 10.86
CA VAL A 67 -12.68 8.44 10.24
C VAL A 67 -13.84 7.79 9.51
N GLY A 68 -15.07 7.87 10.03
CA GLY A 68 -16.25 7.33 9.37
C GLY A 68 -16.47 7.87 7.94
N HIS A 69 -16.02 9.09 7.65
CA HIS A 69 -16.11 9.67 6.31
C HIS A 69 -15.16 9.02 5.29
N ILE A 70 -14.08 8.37 5.74
CA ILE A 70 -13.14 7.64 4.88
C ILE A 70 -13.39 6.13 4.88
N ASN A 71 -14.43 5.62 5.54
CA ASN A 71 -14.85 4.22 5.42
C ASN A 71 -15.53 4.01 4.05
N LEU A 72 -14.72 3.82 3.02
CA LEU A 72 -15.11 3.75 1.62
C LEU A 72 -14.90 2.32 1.11
N SER A 73 -15.87 1.44 1.31
CA SER A 73 -15.78 0.00 0.99
C SER A 73 -15.42 -0.32 -0.47
N ASP A 74 -15.73 0.59 -1.43
CA ASP A 74 -15.31 0.43 -2.83
C ASP A 74 -13.79 0.42 -3.01
N LEU A 75 -13.06 0.99 -2.05
CA LEU A 75 -11.60 1.01 -2.05
C LEU A 75 -10.99 -0.22 -1.37
N ASN A 76 -11.73 -1.01 -0.59
CA ASN A 76 -11.21 -2.13 0.16
C ASN A 76 -10.44 -3.12 -0.72
N ARG A 77 -9.28 -3.58 -0.24
CA ARG A 77 -8.33 -4.43 -0.99
C ARG A 77 -8.16 -5.82 -0.43
N VAL A 78 -8.61 -6.07 0.82
CA VAL A 78 -8.41 -7.36 1.50
C VAL A 78 -8.93 -8.52 0.66
N GLU A 79 -10.18 -8.45 0.17
CA GLU A 79 -10.76 -9.53 -0.64
C GLU A 79 -9.97 -9.78 -1.94
N SER A 80 -9.52 -8.72 -2.59
CA SER A 80 -8.71 -8.79 -3.81
C SER A 80 -7.34 -9.40 -3.54
N LEU A 81 -6.70 -9.01 -2.42
CA LEU A 81 -5.42 -9.56 -1.98
C LEU A 81 -5.54 -11.04 -1.61
N GLU A 82 -6.64 -11.46 -0.99
CA GLU A 82 -6.91 -12.89 -0.72
C GLU A 82 -7.02 -13.72 -2.00
N LYS A 83 -7.65 -13.17 -3.06
CA LYS A 83 -7.69 -13.82 -4.38
C LYS A 83 -6.28 -14.02 -4.93
N ASP A 84 -5.43 -12.99 -4.83
CA ASP A 84 -4.05 -13.05 -5.30
C ASP A 84 -3.19 -13.99 -4.46
N LEU A 85 -3.33 -13.97 -3.12
CA LEU A 85 -2.63 -14.90 -2.23
C LEU A 85 -3.01 -16.36 -2.51
N ARG A 86 -4.28 -16.62 -2.74
CA ARG A 86 -4.76 -17.96 -3.13
C ARG A 86 -4.16 -18.43 -4.46
N TYR A 87 -4.00 -17.52 -5.41
CA TYR A 87 -3.32 -17.84 -6.68
C TYR A 87 -1.84 -18.15 -6.48
N TYR A 88 -1.12 -17.38 -5.65
CA TYR A 88 0.32 -17.53 -5.47
C TYR A 88 0.73 -18.65 -4.52
N TYR A 89 -0.06 -18.94 -3.49
CA TYR A 89 0.27 -19.88 -2.42
C TYR A 89 -0.68 -21.09 -2.35
N GLY A 90 -1.78 -21.08 -3.14
CA GLY A 90 -2.79 -22.14 -3.11
C GLY A 90 -3.82 -21.99 -1.99
N PRO A 91 -4.70 -23.00 -1.79
CA PRO A 91 -5.86 -22.89 -0.90
C PRO A 91 -5.51 -22.73 0.59
N ILE A 92 -4.32 -23.16 1.00
CA ILE A 92 -3.86 -23.09 2.40
C ILE A 92 -2.97 -21.86 2.66
N TRP A 93 -3.02 -20.84 1.80
CA TRP A 93 -2.15 -19.68 1.82
C TRP A 93 -2.01 -19.01 3.19
N ARG A 94 -3.10 -18.98 4.00
CA ARG A 94 -3.05 -18.36 5.34
C ARG A 94 -2.06 -19.00 6.29
N SER A 95 -1.75 -20.29 6.12
CA SER A 95 -0.76 -21.01 6.92
C SER A 95 0.66 -20.94 6.36
N LEU A 96 0.84 -20.29 5.20
CA LEU A 96 2.11 -20.22 4.47
C LEU A 96 2.70 -18.81 4.42
N ILE A 97 2.00 -17.83 4.98
CA ILE A 97 2.42 -16.44 4.93
C ILE A 97 2.62 -15.88 6.33
N ASP A 98 3.66 -15.08 6.49
CA ASP A 98 3.93 -14.25 7.65
C ASP A 98 4.30 -12.84 7.17
N PRO A 99 3.95 -11.78 7.92
CA PRO A 99 4.35 -10.41 7.58
C PRO A 99 5.87 -10.25 7.74
N SER A 100 6.49 -9.47 6.86
CA SER A 100 7.87 -9.05 7.06
C SER A 100 8.00 -8.17 8.32
N GLU A 101 9.25 -7.97 8.80
CA GLU A 101 9.51 -7.08 9.93
C GLU A 101 9.03 -5.64 9.64
N SER A 102 9.31 -5.14 8.44
CA SER A 102 8.86 -3.81 8.00
C SER A 102 7.33 -3.72 7.91
N CYS A 103 6.67 -4.77 7.44
CA CYS A 103 5.22 -4.88 7.42
C CYS A 103 4.65 -4.87 8.84
N THR A 104 5.25 -5.64 9.76
CA THR A 104 4.83 -5.67 11.17
C THR A 104 4.93 -4.29 11.82
N GLN A 105 5.98 -3.53 11.52
CA GLN A 105 6.12 -2.14 11.99
C GLN A 105 5.00 -1.24 11.44
N TYR A 106 4.64 -1.41 10.16
CA TYR A 106 3.56 -0.64 9.55
C TYR A 106 2.20 -0.98 10.18
N VAL A 107 1.88 -2.25 10.31
CA VAL A 107 0.64 -2.74 10.96
C VAL A 107 0.53 -2.21 12.39
N ASN A 108 1.61 -2.29 13.16
CA ASN A 108 1.65 -1.78 14.53
C ASN A 108 1.38 -0.26 14.57
N ARG A 109 1.92 0.51 13.61
CA ARG A 109 1.65 1.95 13.55
C ARG A 109 0.20 2.26 13.23
N ILE A 110 -0.42 1.54 12.30
CA ILE A 110 -1.85 1.70 11.98
C ILE A 110 -2.70 1.49 13.24
N ARG A 111 -2.44 0.41 13.99
CA ARG A 111 -3.17 0.11 15.23
C ARG A 111 -2.90 1.11 16.36
N GLU A 112 -1.66 1.58 16.47
CA GLU A 112 -1.28 2.63 17.43
C GLU A 112 -2.08 3.92 17.17
N VAL A 113 -2.08 4.42 15.92
CA VAL A 113 -2.79 5.66 15.60
C VAL A 113 -4.31 5.50 15.71
N ALA A 114 -4.86 4.35 15.36
CA ALA A 114 -6.29 4.08 15.51
C ALA A 114 -6.74 4.22 16.98
N LYS A 115 -5.90 3.74 17.90
CA LYS A 115 -6.17 3.80 19.35
C LYS A 115 -5.92 5.18 19.93
N ASP A 116 -4.79 5.82 19.59
CA ASP A 116 -4.29 6.99 20.31
C ASP A 116 -4.72 8.31 19.68
N ASN A 117 -4.83 8.36 18.35
CA ASN A 117 -5.28 9.53 17.58
C ASN A 117 -5.89 9.12 16.23
N PRO A 118 -7.14 8.64 16.20
CA PRO A 118 -7.76 8.03 15.02
C PRO A 118 -7.74 8.87 13.74
N ILE A 119 -7.75 10.20 13.84
CA ILE A 119 -7.74 11.08 12.65
C ILE A 119 -6.49 10.88 11.79
N LEU A 120 -5.40 10.37 12.36
CA LEU A 120 -4.15 10.08 11.63
C LEU A 120 -4.30 8.95 10.60
N LEU A 121 -5.33 8.08 10.76
CA LEU A 121 -5.68 7.08 9.76
C LEU A 121 -6.00 7.70 8.40
N VAL A 122 -6.46 8.95 8.35
CA VAL A 122 -6.67 9.69 7.08
C VAL A 122 -5.37 9.77 6.27
N GLY A 123 -4.22 9.96 6.94
CA GLY A 123 -2.90 9.99 6.30
C GLY A 123 -2.51 8.66 5.68
N HIS A 124 -2.74 7.54 6.39
CA HIS A 124 -2.50 6.19 5.86
C HIS A 124 -3.44 5.86 4.71
N HIS A 125 -4.74 6.15 4.86
CA HIS A 125 -5.75 5.92 3.85
C HIS A 125 -5.44 6.70 2.55
N TYR A 126 -5.13 7.99 2.67
CA TYR A 126 -4.73 8.83 1.53
C TYR A 126 -3.51 8.25 0.80
N THR A 127 -2.46 7.91 1.55
CA THR A 127 -1.20 7.44 0.98
C THR A 127 -1.38 6.14 0.21
N ARG A 128 -2.18 5.20 0.73
CA ARG A 128 -2.39 3.89 0.10
C ARG A 128 -3.40 3.97 -1.03
N TYR A 129 -4.66 4.21 -0.74
CA TYR A 129 -5.73 4.04 -1.71
C TYR A 129 -5.65 5.00 -2.90
N LEU A 130 -5.23 6.25 -2.69
CA LEU A 130 -5.08 7.18 -3.80
C LEU A 130 -3.90 6.83 -4.70
N GLY A 131 -2.83 6.27 -4.12
CA GLY A 131 -1.69 5.72 -4.84
C GLY A 131 -2.11 4.55 -5.73
N ASP A 132 -2.81 3.57 -5.16
CA ASP A 132 -3.26 2.38 -5.87
C ASP A 132 -4.23 2.72 -7.01
N LEU A 133 -5.21 3.59 -6.74
CA LEU A 133 -6.18 4.03 -7.73
C LEU A 133 -5.55 4.90 -8.85
N SER A 134 -4.40 5.52 -8.58
CA SER A 134 -3.71 6.38 -9.56
C SER A 134 -2.68 5.63 -10.39
N GLY A 135 -1.84 4.81 -9.76
CA GLY A 135 -0.73 4.09 -10.39
C GLY A 135 -1.02 2.63 -10.70
N GLY A 136 -2.06 2.06 -10.08
CA GLY A 136 -2.31 0.62 -10.08
C GLY A 136 -2.44 0.01 -11.48
N GLN A 137 -3.10 0.67 -12.43
CA GLN A 137 -3.26 0.13 -13.79
C GLN A 137 -1.93 0.02 -14.55
N ILE A 138 -1.02 0.97 -14.33
CA ILE A 138 0.34 0.93 -14.91
C ILE A 138 1.11 -0.24 -14.29
N LEU A 139 1.09 -0.34 -12.96
CA LEU A 139 1.78 -1.40 -12.21
C LEU A 139 1.21 -2.78 -12.57
N LYS A 140 -0.12 -2.92 -12.71
CA LYS A 140 -0.78 -4.14 -13.19
C LYS A 140 -0.22 -4.61 -14.53
N GLY A 141 -0.15 -3.70 -15.51
CA GLY A 141 0.37 -4.00 -16.84
C GLY A 141 1.83 -4.47 -16.82
N ILE A 142 2.65 -3.84 -16.00
CA ILE A 142 4.05 -4.20 -15.79
C ILE A 142 4.18 -5.56 -15.12
N ALA A 143 3.48 -5.79 -14.00
CA ALA A 143 3.49 -7.06 -13.29
C ALA A 143 3.05 -8.22 -14.18
N LYS A 144 1.93 -8.04 -14.92
CA LYS A 144 1.41 -9.03 -15.86
C LYS A 144 2.47 -9.47 -16.87
N LYS A 145 3.15 -8.50 -17.48
CA LYS A 145 4.18 -8.76 -18.49
C LYS A 145 5.43 -9.40 -17.88
N ALA A 146 5.93 -8.85 -16.79
CA ALA A 146 7.18 -9.30 -16.16
C ALA A 146 7.06 -10.71 -15.57
N LEU A 147 5.93 -11.02 -14.94
CA LEU A 147 5.64 -12.33 -14.35
C LEU A 147 5.03 -13.33 -15.34
N LYS A 148 4.80 -12.91 -16.60
CA LYS A 148 4.21 -13.73 -17.68
C LYS A 148 2.87 -14.34 -17.26
N LEU A 149 2.01 -13.54 -16.62
CA LEU A 149 0.72 -14.01 -16.12
C LEU A 149 -0.31 -14.12 -17.23
N GLU A 150 -1.07 -15.21 -17.22
CA GLU A 150 -2.20 -15.41 -18.10
C GLU A 150 -3.47 -14.78 -17.50
N GLY A 151 -4.28 -14.12 -18.35
CA GLY A 151 -5.47 -13.40 -17.89
C GLY A 151 -5.12 -12.31 -16.86
N ASN A 152 -5.92 -12.20 -15.79
CA ASN A 152 -5.71 -11.27 -14.66
C ASN A 152 -5.44 -12.01 -13.34
N HIS A 153 -5.15 -13.30 -13.39
CA HIS A 153 -4.88 -14.08 -12.18
C HIS A 153 -3.62 -13.56 -11.48
N GLY A 154 -3.71 -13.38 -10.17
CA GLY A 154 -2.61 -12.85 -9.35
C GLY A 154 -2.42 -11.33 -9.45
N LEU A 155 -3.43 -10.60 -9.97
CA LEU A 155 -3.43 -9.15 -10.16
C LEU A 155 -4.74 -8.49 -9.70
N ALA A 156 -5.55 -9.20 -8.91
CA ALA A 156 -6.84 -8.71 -8.43
C ALA A 156 -6.68 -7.47 -7.53
N PHE A 157 -5.55 -7.35 -6.83
CA PHE A 157 -5.21 -6.17 -6.03
C PHE A 157 -5.36 -4.84 -6.80
N TYR A 158 -5.03 -4.83 -8.09
CA TYR A 158 -5.10 -3.62 -8.92
C TYR A 158 -6.48 -3.39 -9.52
N GLU A 159 -7.45 -4.28 -9.30
CA GLU A 159 -8.80 -4.17 -9.85
C GLU A 159 -9.74 -3.53 -8.84
N PHE A 160 -10.43 -2.49 -9.28
CA PHE A 160 -11.44 -1.78 -8.51
C PHE A 160 -12.78 -1.95 -9.20
N ASP A 161 -13.39 -3.13 -9.04
CA ASP A 161 -14.59 -3.55 -9.79
C ASP A 161 -15.78 -2.59 -9.61
N ASN A 162 -15.87 -1.95 -8.43
CA ASN A 162 -16.93 -1.00 -8.11
C ASN A 162 -16.60 0.45 -8.54
N ILE A 163 -15.43 0.70 -9.14
CA ILE A 163 -14.98 2.05 -9.53
C ILE A 163 -14.75 2.10 -11.04
N PRO A 164 -15.82 2.32 -11.83
CA PRO A 164 -15.70 2.36 -13.30
C PRO A 164 -14.94 3.59 -13.82
N ASP A 165 -14.94 4.70 -13.07
CA ASP A 165 -14.22 5.93 -13.38
C ASP A 165 -13.34 6.37 -12.22
N ALA A 166 -12.09 5.96 -12.24
CA ALA A 166 -11.10 6.32 -11.24
C ALA A 166 -10.85 7.84 -11.14
N LYS A 167 -11.04 8.60 -12.23
CA LYS A 167 -10.87 10.06 -12.22
C LYS A 167 -12.01 10.72 -11.46
N ALA A 168 -13.25 10.35 -11.74
CA ALA A 168 -14.44 10.85 -11.03
C ALA A 168 -14.38 10.45 -9.56
N TYR A 169 -14.02 9.20 -9.24
CA TYR A 169 -13.88 8.73 -7.87
C TYR A 169 -12.83 9.53 -7.08
N LYS A 170 -11.65 9.79 -7.66
CA LYS A 170 -10.63 10.63 -7.05
C LYS A 170 -11.10 12.07 -6.80
N ALA A 171 -11.95 12.62 -7.66
CA ALA A 171 -12.53 13.94 -7.43
C ALA A 171 -13.50 13.92 -6.25
N CYS A 172 -14.34 12.89 -6.15
CA CYS A 172 -15.24 12.67 -5.01
C CYS A 172 -14.44 12.52 -3.70
N TYR A 173 -13.42 11.66 -3.69
CA TYR A 173 -12.54 11.45 -2.54
C TYR A 173 -11.91 12.76 -2.03
N LYS A 174 -11.39 13.61 -2.95
CA LYS A 174 -10.89 14.94 -2.58
C LYS A 174 -11.97 15.84 -1.99
N GLY A 175 -13.20 15.74 -2.52
CA GLY A 175 -14.34 16.41 -1.94
C GLY A 175 -14.59 15.97 -0.50
N ILE A 176 -14.56 14.68 -0.22
CA ILE A 176 -14.68 14.14 1.14
C ILE A 176 -13.60 14.73 2.04
N LEU A 177 -12.32 14.68 1.64
CA LEU A 177 -11.22 15.24 2.44
C LEU A 177 -11.44 16.74 2.76
N ASN A 178 -11.93 17.53 1.80
CA ASN A 178 -12.16 18.96 1.98
C ASN A 178 -13.35 19.27 2.90
N HIS A 179 -14.23 18.30 3.14
CA HIS A 179 -15.40 18.45 4.03
C HIS A 179 -15.16 17.90 5.44
N LEU A 180 -13.99 17.32 5.72
CA LEU A 180 -13.63 16.91 7.07
C LEU A 180 -13.51 18.16 7.97
N ASP A 181 -14.17 18.11 9.11
CA ASP A 181 -14.10 19.20 10.10
C ASP A 181 -12.79 19.12 10.89
N LEU A 182 -11.73 19.69 10.32
CA LEU A 182 -10.37 19.65 10.85
C LEU A 182 -9.85 21.08 11.06
N ASP A 183 -9.23 21.31 12.21
CA ASP A 183 -8.42 22.50 12.40
C ASP A 183 -7.04 22.37 11.73
N GLN A 184 -6.30 23.47 11.60
CA GLN A 184 -5.00 23.46 10.90
C GLN A 184 -3.97 22.58 11.60
N LYS A 185 -4.01 22.47 12.93
CA LYS A 185 -3.09 21.59 13.67
C LYS A 185 -3.36 20.12 13.38
N GLN A 186 -4.62 19.74 13.23
CA GLN A 186 -5.02 18.38 12.84
C GLN A 186 -4.61 18.09 11.39
N VAL A 187 -4.80 19.04 10.48
CA VAL A 187 -4.34 18.96 9.08
C VAL A 187 -2.82 18.73 9.02
N ASP A 188 -2.04 19.53 9.76
CA ASP A 188 -0.59 19.40 9.80
C ASP A 188 -0.15 18.04 10.35
N ALA A 189 -0.80 17.54 11.41
CA ALA A 189 -0.54 16.23 11.98
C ALA A 189 -0.85 15.09 11.00
N ILE A 190 -1.95 15.17 10.26
CA ILE A 190 -2.31 14.17 9.24
C ILE A 190 -1.29 14.18 8.09
N ILE A 191 -0.79 15.34 7.68
CA ILE A 191 0.24 15.45 6.64
C ILE A 191 1.56 14.86 7.12
N GLU A 192 1.94 15.08 8.36
CA GLU A 192 3.13 14.47 8.97
C GLU A 192 2.99 12.95 8.99
N GLU A 193 1.84 12.43 9.42
CA GLU A 193 1.56 11.00 9.44
C GLU A 193 1.53 10.39 8.03
N ALA A 194 0.98 11.09 7.03
CA ALA A 194 1.04 10.65 5.65
C ALA A 194 2.48 10.53 5.14
N ASN A 195 3.37 11.45 5.49
CA ASN A 195 4.80 11.34 5.19
C ASN A 195 5.45 10.16 5.91
N TYR A 196 5.03 9.87 7.15
CA TYR A 196 5.49 8.69 7.88
C TYR A 196 4.98 7.39 7.23
N ALA A 197 3.72 7.36 6.76
CA ALA A 197 3.18 6.25 6.00
C ALA A 197 3.98 5.99 4.70
N PHE A 198 4.40 7.04 3.99
CA PHE A 198 5.33 6.89 2.84
C PHE A 198 6.66 6.26 3.25
N LYS A 199 7.22 6.67 4.41
CA LYS A 199 8.45 6.06 4.93
C LYS A 199 8.27 4.57 5.21
N LEU A 200 7.19 4.18 5.88
CA LEU A 200 6.88 2.78 6.16
C LEU A 200 6.73 1.95 4.87
N ASN A 201 6.09 2.50 3.84
CA ASN A 201 6.04 1.88 2.52
C ASN A 201 7.42 1.71 1.89
N MET A 202 8.29 2.72 1.97
CA MET A 202 9.66 2.62 1.46
C MET A 202 10.47 1.57 2.21
N ASP A 203 10.30 1.46 3.54
CA ASP A 203 10.96 0.44 4.35
C ASP A 203 10.52 -0.98 3.92
N MET A 204 9.23 -1.19 3.63
CA MET A 204 8.72 -2.43 3.05
C MET A 204 9.35 -2.71 1.67
N PHE A 205 9.38 -1.74 0.77
CA PHE A 205 9.97 -1.92 -0.56
C PHE A 205 11.47 -2.24 -0.50
N ASN A 206 12.21 -1.59 0.39
CA ASN A 206 13.64 -1.83 0.57
C ASN A 206 13.91 -3.23 1.14
N SER A 207 13.03 -3.77 2.00
CA SER A 207 13.16 -5.13 2.54
C SER A 207 13.01 -6.21 1.46
N LEU A 208 12.21 -5.95 0.41
CA LEU A 208 12.03 -6.87 -0.70
C LEU A 208 13.31 -7.07 -1.53
N GLU A 209 14.19 -6.08 -1.57
CA GLU A 209 15.48 -6.17 -2.27
C GLU A 209 16.54 -6.93 -1.46
N GLY A 210 16.59 -6.72 -0.16
CA GLY A 210 17.54 -7.41 0.72
C GLY A 210 17.40 -8.92 0.63
N ASN A 211 16.20 -9.43 0.56
CA ASN A 211 15.91 -10.86 0.39
C ASN A 211 16.39 -11.42 -0.96
N TRP A 212 16.32 -10.63 -2.04
CA TRP A 212 16.81 -11.06 -3.36
C TRP A 212 18.34 -11.14 -3.42
N PHE A 213 19.04 -10.16 -2.88
CA PHE A 213 20.50 -10.19 -2.80
C PHE A 213 21.01 -11.34 -1.92
N GLN A 214 20.37 -11.60 -0.78
CA GLN A 214 20.71 -12.74 0.09
C GLN A 214 20.43 -14.07 -0.59
N SER A 215 19.33 -14.21 -1.33
CA SER A 215 19.01 -15.42 -2.09
C SER A 215 20.01 -15.68 -3.21
N LEU A 216 20.45 -14.66 -3.95
CA LEU A 216 21.51 -14.78 -4.95
C LEU A 216 22.85 -15.16 -4.32
N LEU A 217 23.20 -14.57 -3.18
CA LEU A 217 24.44 -14.90 -2.47
C LEU A 217 24.42 -16.34 -1.97
N GLN A 218 23.30 -16.83 -1.44
CA GLN A 218 23.13 -18.23 -1.02
C GLN A 218 23.21 -19.21 -2.20
N ILE A 219 22.59 -18.88 -3.34
CA ILE A 219 22.69 -19.69 -4.57
C ILE A 219 24.13 -19.72 -5.07
N PHE A 220 24.82 -18.59 -5.07
CA PHE A 220 26.22 -18.49 -5.48
C PHE A 220 27.13 -19.29 -4.55
N ILE A 221 26.98 -19.15 -3.24
CA ILE A 221 27.72 -19.92 -2.23
C ILE A 221 27.44 -21.42 -2.36
N SER A 222 26.17 -21.82 -2.49
CA SER A 222 25.80 -23.23 -2.64
C SER A 222 26.33 -23.87 -3.95
N SER A 223 26.47 -23.07 -5.01
CA SER A 223 27.03 -23.52 -6.28
C SER A 223 28.56 -23.75 -6.20
N ILE A 224 29.23 -22.97 -5.37
CA ILE A 224 30.70 -23.15 -5.13
C ILE A 224 30.97 -24.41 -4.27
N PHE A 225 30.12 -24.67 -3.28
CA PHE A 225 30.30 -25.84 -2.39
C PHE A 225 29.76 -27.14 -2.95
N LYS A 226 28.98 -27.15 -4.04
CA LYS A 226 28.56 -28.37 -4.76
C LYS A 226 29.58 -28.89 -5.81
N LYS A 227 30.70 -28.22 -5.97
CA LYS A 227 31.78 -28.60 -6.91
C LYS A 227 33.01 -29.23 -6.20
N LYS A 228 32.82 -29.87 -5.06
CA LYS A 228 33.83 -30.74 -4.46
C LYS A 228 33.31 -32.14 -4.28
#